data_2336f141ddf18e97f0c580be18d0c6b2
#
_entry.id   2336f141ddf18e97f0c580be18d0c6b2
#
_cell.length_a   1.000
_cell.length_b   1.000
_cell.length_c   1.000
_cell.angle_alpha   90.00
_cell.angle_beta   90.00
_cell.angle_gamma   90.00
#
_symmetry.space_group_name_H-M   'P 1'
#
loop_
_entity.id
_entity.type
_entity.pdbx_description
1 polymer ?
#
loop_
_entity_poly.entity_id
_entity_poly.type
_entity_poly.pdbx_seq_one_letter_code
_entity_poly.pdbx_strand_id
1 'polypeptide(L)'
;MKTLNPTLWRTCRMLAGANRIRLLRAICEKPGPSVTELAQALGIGLSDASQELRRIQSRGLLKSSRDGLRVIYRPEADPQVPTAAPLLKALKTAFADFPPERDEEMRALAFGLAYPRRIAIARALQAAPQTELDLGVALKLSSYAVFTHVKILQDGGWVRRIGRNRHFAVPEHPLA
;
A
#
# COMPACT_ATOMS: atom_id res chain seq x y z
N MET A 1 0.72 -17.77 -20.64
CA MET A 1 0.31 -17.55 -19.22
C MET A 1 -0.38 -16.20 -19.14
N LYS A 2 -1.57 -16.10 -18.52
CA LYS A 2 -2.31 -14.83 -18.43
C LYS A 2 -1.64 -13.98 -17.32
N THR A 3 -1.11 -12.81 -17.68
CA THR A 3 -0.49 -11.88 -16.72
C THR A 3 -1.58 -11.18 -15.91
N LEU A 4 -1.47 -11.21 -14.59
CA LEU A 4 -2.34 -10.50 -13.67
C LEU A 4 -1.75 -9.11 -13.41
N ASN A 5 -2.48 -8.06 -13.68
CA ASN A 5 -2.03 -6.69 -13.45
C ASN A 5 -2.95 -5.97 -12.44
N PRO A 6 -2.69 -6.14 -11.14
CA PRO A 6 -3.45 -5.46 -10.12
C PRO A 6 -3.23 -3.94 -10.22
N THR A 7 -4.32 -3.18 -10.12
CA THR A 7 -4.24 -1.72 -10.16
C THR A 7 -3.51 -1.16 -8.92
N LEU A 8 -2.71 -0.12 -9.12
CA LEU A 8 -1.92 0.52 -8.05
C LEU A 8 -2.76 0.84 -6.81
N TRP A 9 -3.92 1.47 -6.97
CA TRP A 9 -4.76 1.84 -5.83
C TRP A 9 -5.25 0.64 -5.00
N ARG A 10 -5.50 -0.52 -5.64
CA ARG A 10 -5.90 -1.73 -4.92
C ARG A 10 -4.74 -2.33 -4.13
N THR A 11 -3.52 -2.26 -4.67
CA THR A 11 -2.31 -2.70 -3.96
C THR A 11 -2.04 -1.78 -2.78
N CYS A 12 -2.09 -0.46 -2.97
CA CYS A 12 -1.98 0.52 -1.89
C CYS A 12 -3.07 0.34 -0.82
N ARG A 13 -4.32 0.09 -1.24
CA ARG A 13 -5.41 -0.19 -0.30
C ARG A 13 -5.19 -1.46 0.51
N MET A 14 -4.57 -2.47 -0.07
CA MET A 14 -4.16 -3.66 0.67
C MET A 14 -3.08 -3.30 1.69
N LEU A 15 -2.02 -2.59 1.30
CA LEU A 15 -0.94 -2.19 2.20
C LEU A 15 -1.37 -1.22 3.30
N ALA A 16 -2.42 -0.43 3.10
CA ALA A 16 -2.97 0.48 4.10
C ALA A 16 -3.62 -0.20 5.32
N GLY A 17 -3.74 -1.52 5.35
CA GLY A 17 -4.33 -2.24 6.48
C GLY A 17 -3.32 -2.59 7.56
N ALA A 18 -3.61 -2.22 8.83
CA ALA A 18 -2.72 -2.45 9.96
C ALA A 18 -2.33 -3.93 10.11
N ASN A 19 -3.29 -4.82 10.20
CA ASN A 19 -3.01 -6.25 10.36
C ASN A 19 -2.25 -6.83 9.16
N ARG A 20 -2.46 -6.29 7.95
CA ARG A 20 -1.75 -6.75 6.73
C ARG A 20 -0.27 -6.43 6.76
N ILE A 21 0.09 -5.22 7.16
CA ILE A 21 1.51 -4.82 7.30
C ILE A 21 2.17 -5.66 8.40
N ARG A 22 1.53 -5.80 9.57
CA ARG A 22 2.05 -6.61 10.69
C ARG A 22 2.24 -8.09 10.29
N LEU A 23 1.27 -8.69 9.60
CA LEU A 23 1.36 -10.06 9.09
C LEU A 23 2.47 -10.21 8.06
N LEU A 24 2.57 -9.25 7.13
CA LEU A 24 3.59 -9.30 6.08
C LEU A 24 5.00 -9.13 6.66
N ARG A 25 5.18 -8.23 7.62
CA ARG A 25 6.44 -8.08 8.37
C ARG A 25 6.81 -9.38 9.08
N ALA A 26 5.91 -9.95 9.87
CA ALA A 26 6.17 -11.18 10.61
C ALA A 26 6.59 -12.34 9.70
N ILE A 27 5.97 -12.47 8.52
CA ILE A 27 6.34 -13.50 7.53
C ILE A 27 7.69 -13.19 6.87
N CYS A 28 8.02 -11.91 6.65
CA CYS A 28 9.31 -11.52 6.07
C CYS A 28 10.46 -11.76 7.05
N GLU A 29 10.27 -11.46 8.33
CA GLU A 29 11.25 -11.64 9.40
C GLU A 29 11.48 -13.13 9.72
N LYS A 30 10.41 -13.90 9.81
CA LYS A 30 10.46 -15.34 10.08
C LYS A 30 9.57 -16.11 9.09
N PRO A 31 10.10 -16.57 7.95
CA PRO A 31 9.33 -17.34 6.98
C PRO A 31 8.89 -18.69 7.52
N GLY A 32 7.67 -19.10 7.18
CA GLY A 32 7.17 -20.44 7.43
C GLY A 32 6.25 -20.64 8.64
N PRO A 33 5.78 -19.59 9.36
CA PRO A 33 4.77 -19.79 10.39
C PRO A 33 3.42 -20.16 9.77
N SER A 34 2.65 -20.97 10.51
CA SER A 34 1.26 -21.26 10.19
C SER A 34 0.35 -20.05 10.45
N VAL A 35 -0.85 -20.06 9.88
CA VAL A 35 -1.86 -19.01 10.13
C VAL A 35 -2.19 -18.89 11.63
N THR A 36 -2.24 -20.02 12.34
CA THR A 36 -2.52 -20.05 13.79
C THR A 36 -1.42 -19.37 14.58
N GLU A 37 -0.15 -19.70 14.28
CA GLU A 37 1.01 -19.06 14.93
C GLU A 37 1.06 -17.56 14.69
N LEU A 38 0.79 -17.12 13.46
CA LEU A 38 0.71 -15.69 13.12
C LEU A 38 -0.43 -14.97 13.87
N ALA A 39 -1.62 -15.59 13.93
CA ALA A 39 -2.76 -15.05 14.63
C ALA A 39 -2.47 -14.86 16.13
N GLN A 40 -1.89 -15.87 16.76
CA GLN A 40 -1.48 -15.83 18.17
C GLN A 40 -0.39 -14.78 18.43
N ALA A 41 0.67 -14.77 17.62
CA ALA A 41 1.79 -13.85 17.80
C ALA A 41 1.36 -12.36 17.67
N LEU A 42 0.37 -12.08 16.83
CA LEU A 42 -0.09 -10.73 16.58
C LEU A 42 -1.35 -10.33 17.38
N GLY A 43 -1.91 -11.25 18.16
CA GLY A 43 -3.13 -11.01 18.95
C GLY A 43 -4.36 -10.72 18.09
N ILE A 44 -4.51 -11.37 16.94
CA ILE A 44 -5.65 -11.19 16.02
C ILE A 44 -6.43 -12.49 15.88
N GLY A 45 -7.71 -12.41 15.52
CA GLY A 45 -8.55 -13.58 15.29
C GLY A 45 -8.02 -14.47 14.15
N LEU A 46 -8.13 -15.78 14.28
CA LEU A 46 -7.67 -16.74 13.26
C LEU A 46 -8.37 -16.52 11.92
N SER A 47 -9.67 -16.23 11.94
CA SER A 47 -10.45 -15.89 10.73
C SER A 47 -9.91 -14.63 10.06
N ASP A 48 -9.64 -13.57 10.84
CA ASP A 48 -9.11 -12.31 10.34
C ASP A 48 -7.72 -12.49 9.74
N ALA A 49 -6.82 -13.19 10.46
CA ALA A 49 -5.49 -13.52 9.95
C ALA A 49 -5.57 -14.25 8.61
N SER A 50 -6.43 -15.27 8.51
CA SER A 50 -6.63 -16.03 7.28
C SER A 50 -7.13 -15.16 6.12
N GLN A 51 -8.10 -14.28 6.38
CA GLN A 51 -8.64 -13.37 5.35
C GLN A 51 -7.60 -12.35 4.90
N GLU A 52 -6.86 -11.75 5.84
CA GLU A 52 -5.85 -10.75 5.51
C GLU A 52 -4.67 -11.37 4.73
N LEU A 53 -4.24 -12.58 5.07
CA LEU A 53 -3.22 -13.32 4.33
C LEU A 53 -3.65 -13.63 2.90
N ARG A 54 -4.91 -14.03 2.69
CA ARG A 54 -5.45 -14.21 1.33
C ARG A 54 -5.49 -12.92 0.53
N ARG A 55 -5.77 -11.78 1.18
CA ARG A 55 -5.73 -10.45 0.54
C ARG A 55 -4.31 -10.09 0.11
N ILE A 56 -3.31 -10.35 0.93
CA ILE A 56 -1.89 -10.14 0.57
C ILE A 56 -1.49 -11.08 -0.57
N GLN A 57 -1.84 -12.37 -0.46
CA GLN A 57 -1.60 -13.36 -1.52
C GLN A 57 -2.24 -12.96 -2.85
N SER A 58 -3.46 -12.40 -2.84
CA SER A 58 -4.13 -11.93 -4.05
C SER A 58 -3.41 -10.80 -4.79
N ARG A 59 -2.38 -10.19 -4.16
CA ARG A 59 -1.49 -9.20 -4.78
C ARG A 59 -0.15 -9.80 -5.20
N GLY A 60 -0.02 -11.11 -5.10
CA GLY A 60 1.17 -11.83 -5.51
C GLY A 60 2.37 -11.68 -4.56
N LEU A 61 2.17 -11.17 -3.33
CA LEU A 61 3.26 -10.95 -2.38
C LEU A 61 3.57 -12.16 -1.50
N LEU A 62 2.64 -13.12 -1.44
CA LEU A 62 2.80 -14.35 -0.67
C LEU A 62 2.43 -15.56 -1.53
N LYS A 63 3.14 -16.66 -1.30
CA LYS A 63 2.72 -18.00 -1.71
C LYS A 63 2.31 -18.81 -0.49
N SER A 64 1.27 -19.62 -0.64
CA SER A 64 0.85 -20.57 0.37
C SER A 64 1.19 -22.00 -0.04
N SER A 65 1.56 -22.82 0.95
CA SER A 65 1.72 -24.26 0.83
C SER A 65 0.99 -24.96 1.99
N ARG A 66 0.68 -26.23 1.82
CA ARG A 66 0.17 -27.07 2.91
C ARG A 66 1.31 -27.92 3.47
N ASP A 67 1.34 -28.00 4.79
CA ASP A 67 2.17 -28.90 5.55
C ASP A 67 1.25 -29.69 6.51
N GLY A 68 0.83 -30.87 6.08
CA GLY A 68 -0.26 -31.61 6.72
C GLY A 68 -1.56 -30.81 6.75
N LEU A 69 -2.09 -30.55 7.94
CA LEU A 69 -3.30 -29.75 8.15
C LEU A 69 -3.02 -28.23 8.25
N ARG A 70 -1.76 -27.81 8.21
CA ARG A 70 -1.37 -26.41 8.37
C ARG A 70 -1.24 -25.72 7.01
N VAL A 71 -1.69 -24.47 6.94
CA VAL A 71 -1.41 -23.58 5.81
C VAL A 71 -0.26 -22.67 6.21
N ILE A 72 0.81 -22.72 5.43
CA ILE A 72 2.04 -21.95 5.63
C ILE A 72 2.14 -20.90 4.53
N TYR A 73 2.48 -19.67 4.90
CA TYR A 73 2.73 -18.59 3.97
C TYR A 73 4.22 -18.24 3.91
N ARG A 74 4.72 -17.98 2.69
CA ARG A 74 6.09 -17.53 2.44
C ARG A 74 6.09 -16.21 1.67
N PRO A 75 7.06 -15.32 1.93
CA PRO A 75 7.17 -14.03 1.23
C PRO A 75 7.87 -14.26 -0.13
N GLU A 76 7.11 -14.84 -1.04
CA GLU A 76 7.51 -15.16 -2.40
C GLU A 76 6.59 -14.49 -3.40
N ALA A 77 7.19 -13.79 -4.39
CA ALA A 77 6.44 -13.10 -5.41
C ALA A 77 5.81 -14.09 -6.41
N ASP A 78 4.56 -13.84 -6.78
CA ASP A 78 3.91 -14.57 -7.86
C ASP A 78 4.42 -14.05 -9.21
N PRO A 79 5.06 -14.89 -10.06
CA PRO A 79 5.58 -14.48 -11.36
C PRO A 79 4.48 -14.03 -12.33
N GLN A 80 3.22 -14.37 -12.08
CA GLN A 80 2.09 -13.87 -12.87
C GLN A 80 1.74 -12.40 -12.57
N VAL A 81 2.28 -11.82 -11.48
CA VAL A 81 2.08 -10.42 -11.06
C VAL A 81 3.40 -9.66 -11.21
N PRO A 82 3.67 -8.99 -12.34
CA PRO A 82 4.98 -8.36 -12.61
C PRO A 82 5.42 -7.35 -11.55
N THR A 83 4.48 -6.68 -10.90
CA THR A 83 4.74 -5.69 -9.85
C THR A 83 5.02 -6.32 -8.48
N ALA A 84 4.80 -7.62 -8.29
CA ALA A 84 4.94 -8.26 -6.98
C ALA A 84 6.40 -8.38 -6.55
N ALA A 85 7.30 -8.79 -7.44
CA ALA A 85 8.71 -8.99 -7.09
C ALA A 85 9.41 -7.69 -6.67
N PRO A 86 9.36 -6.58 -7.42
CA PRO A 86 9.96 -5.32 -7.01
C PRO A 86 9.32 -4.76 -5.72
N LEU A 87 8.00 -4.85 -5.58
CA LEU A 87 7.31 -4.41 -4.38
C LEU A 87 7.71 -5.23 -3.14
N LEU A 88 7.74 -6.55 -3.26
CA LEU A 88 8.14 -7.42 -2.15
C LEU A 88 9.60 -7.17 -1.75
N LYS A 89 10.49 -6.94 -2.71
CA LYS A 89 11.89 -6.56 -2.44
C LYS A 89 11.95 -5.26 -1.64
N ALA A 90 11.25 -4.22 -2.08
CA ALA A 90 11.20 -2.93 -1.39
C ALA A 90 10.62 -3.06 0.04
N LEU A 91 9.56 -3.85 0.22
CA LEU A 91 8.98 -4.12 1.55
C LEU A 91 9.94 -4.86 2.47
N LYS A 92 10.64 -5.89 1.98
CA LYS A 92 11.67 -6.61 2.76
C LYS A 92 12.79 -5.67 3.21
N THR A 93 13.28 -4.81 2.31
CA THR A 93 14.28 -3.79 2.66
C THR A 93 13.74 -2.84 3.73
N ALA A 94 12.52 -2.31 3.54
CA ALA A 94 11.92 -1.40 4.51
C ALA A 94 11.71 -2.06 5.88
N PHE A 95 11.31 -3.33 5.94
CA PHE A 95 11.16 -4.06 7.19
C PHE A 95 12.49 -4.36 7.89
N ALA A 96 13.57 -4.50 7.14
CA ALA A 96 14.92 -4.67 7.71
C ALA A 96 15.49 -3.34 8.23
N ASP A 97 15.25 -2.25 7.51
CA ASP A 97 15.84 -0.93 7.82
C ASP A 97 15.04 -0.15 8.89
N PHE A 98 13.74 -0.43 9.02
CA PHE A 98 12.85 0.31 9.91
C PHE A 98 12.13 -0.59 10.90
N PRO A 99 12.08 -0.19 12.19
CA PRO A 99 11.40 -0.97 13.23
C PRO A 99 9.87 -0.95 13.06
N PRO A 100 9.14 -1.87 13.73
CA PRO A 100 7.68 -1.99 13.63
C PRO A 100 6.89 -0.73 13.98
N GLU A 101 7.43 0.15 14.82
CA GLU A 101 6.83 1.45 15.20
C GLU A 101 6.63 2.36 13.99
N ARG A 102 7.40 2.16 12.93
CA ARG A 102 7.28 2.92 11.67
C ARG A 102 6.31 2.30 10.66
N ASP A 103 5.65 1.20 10.99
CA ASP A 103 4.65 0.58 10.11
C ASP A 103 3.46 1.51 9.85
N GLU A 104 3.14 2.41 10.78
CA GLU A 104 2.09 3.40 10.57
C GLU A 104 2.44 4.41 9.47
N GLU A 105 3.71 4.81 9.36
CA GLU A 105 4.16 5.68 8.27
C GLU A 105 4.01 4.99 6.90
N MET A 106 4.40 3.71 6.80
CA MET A 106 4.20 2.93 5.58
C MET A 106 2.71 2.79 5.23
N ARG A 107 1.85 2.62 6.23
CA ARG A 107 0.40 2.60 6.04
C ARG A 107 -0.13 3.93 5.54
N ALA A 108 0.31 5.04 6.11
CA ALA A 108 -0.10 6.39 5.71
C ALA A 108 0.29 6.68 4.26
N LEU A 109 1.53 6.34 3.87
CA LEU A 109 1.98 6.39 2.48
C LEU A 109 1.06 5.58 1.55
N ALA A 110 0.82 4.32 1.88
CA ALA A 110 -0.05 3.46 1.09
C ALA A 110 -1.50 3.98 1.06
N PHE A 111 -2.03 4.48 2.18
CA PHE A 111 -3.37 5.04 2.26
C PHE A 111 -3.53 6.26 1.36
N GLY A 112 -2.51 7.09 1.23
CA GLY A 112 -2.49 8.24 0.31
C GLY A 112 -2.92 7.84 -1.11
N LEU A 113 -2.43 6.73 -1.65
CA LEU A 113 -2.74 6.25 -3.00
C LEU A 113 -3.83 5.16 -3.06
N ALA A 114 -4.48 4.83 -1.95
CA ALA A 114 -5.47 3.74 -1.86
C ALA A 114 -6.83 4.02 -2.52
N TYR A 115 -6.93 5.05 -3.37
CA TYR A 115 -8.15 5.43 -4.06
C TYR A 115 -7.90 5.99 -5.48
N PRO A 116 -8.69 5.61 -6.50
CA PRO A 116 -8.42 6.00 -7.89
C PRO A 116 -8.32 7.51 -8.11
N ARG A 117 -9.20 8.30 -7.48
CA ARG A 117 -9.20 9.77 -7.63
C ARG A 117 -7.92 10.40 -7.08
N ARG A 118 -7.36 9.87 -5.99
CA ARG A 118 -6.09 10.36 -5.42
C ARG A 118 -4.91 10.10 -6.36
N ILE A 119 -4.90 8.95 -7.02
CA ILE A 119 -3.90 8.68 -8.08
C ILE A 119 -4.06 9.65 -9.25
N ALA A 120 -5.30 9.94 -9.66
CA ALA A 120 -5.54 10.91 -10.74
C ALA A 120 -5.05 12.32 -10.35
N ILE A 121 -5.31 12.76 -9.12
CA ILE A 121 -4.79 14.03 -8.59
C ILE A 121 -3.25 14.04 -8.56
N ALA A 122 -2.63 13.00 -8.01
CA ALA A 122 -1.17 12.91 -7.95
C ALA A 122 -0.53 12.96 -9.34
N ARG A 123 -1.10 12.26 -10.33
CA ARG A 123 -0.65 12.30 -11.73
C ARG A 123 -0.81 13.69 -12.37
N ALA A 124 -1.93 14.37 -12.12
CA ALA A 124 -2.13 15.73 -12.62
C ALA A 124 -1.07 16.68 -12.04
N LEU A 125 -0.75 16.53 -10.75
CA LEU A 125 0.26 17.33 -10.06
C LEU A 125 1.71 16.97 -10.44
N GLN A 126 1.97 15.78 -10.95
CA GLN A 126 3.28 15.42 -11.53
C GLN A 126 3.56 16.20 -12.83
N ALA A 127 2.52 16.50 -13.60
CA ALA A 127 2.67 17.25 -14.85
C ALA A 127 2.96 18.74 -14.59
N ALA A 128 2.27 19.35 -13.63
CA ALA A 128 2.49 20.75 -13.23
C ALA A 128 1.82 21.03 -11.88
N PRO A 129 2.33 22.00 -11.10
CA PRO A 129 1.63 22.51 -9.93
C PRO A 129 0.27 23.10 -10.30
N GLN A 130 -0.77 22.76 -9.53
CA GLN A 130 -2.16 23.19 -9.80
C GLN A 130 -2.85 23.64 -8.51
N THR A 131 -3.88 24.47 -8.67
CA THR A 131 -4.78 24.85 -7.58
C THR A 131 -5.88 23.78 -7.37
N GLU A 132 -6.56 23.85 -6.24
CA GLU A 132 -7.76 23.01 -6.00
C GLU A 132 -8.84 23.22 -7.07
N LEU A 133 -8.98 24.47 -7.56
CA LEU A 133 -9.93 24.81 -8.60
C LEU A 133 -9.56 24.15 -9.93
N ASP A 134 -8.28 24.23 -10.32
CA ASP A 134 -7.79 23.62 -11.57
C ASP A 134 -7.99 22.10 -11.55
N LEU A 135 -7.65 21.47 -10.43
CA LEU A 135 -7.86 20.03 -10.22
C LEU A 135 -9.36 19.66 -10.28
N GLY A 136 -10.23 20.51 -9.71
CA GLY A 136 -11.68 20.31 -9.76
C GLY A 136 -12.21 20.32 -11.19
N VAL A 137 -11.79 21.29 -11.98
CA VAL A 137 -12.17 21.41 -13.38
C VAL A 137 -11.60 20.26 -14.22
N ALA A 138 -10.29 20.02 -14.13
CA ALA A 138 -9.59 19.01 -14.93
C ALA A 138 -10.11 17.60 -14.69
N LEU A 139 -10.41 17.26 -13.44
CA LEU A 139 -10.81 15.92 -13.03
C LEU A 139 -12.33 15.76 -12.81
N LYS A 140 -13.11 16.79 -13.06
CA LYS A 140 -14.57 16.83 -12.84
C LYS A 140 -14.95 16.43 -11.41
N LEU A 141 -14.27 17.03 -10.43
CA LEU A 141 -14.48 16.80 -9.01
C LEU A 141 -15.06 18.05 -8.35
N SER A 142 -15.91 17.86 -7.35
CA SER A 142 -16.34 18.98 -6.50
C SER A 142 -15.18 19.53 -5.66
N SER A 143 -15.23 20.81 -5.28
CA SER A 143 -14.21 21.45 -4.44
C SER A 143 -14.01 20.69 -3.12
N TYR A 144 -15.09 20.21 -2.50
CA TYR A 144 -15.01 19.40 -1.29
C TYR A 144 -14.26 18.06 -1.51
N ALA A 145 -14.51 17.40 -2.64
CA ALA A 145 -13.81 16.16 -2.97
C ALA A 145 -12.31 16.40 -3.23
N VAL A 146 -11.97 17.48 -3.96
CA VAL A 146 -10.57 17.86 -4.18
C VAL A 146 -9.88 18.16 -2.86
N PHE A 147 -10.46 19.03 -2.02
CA PHE A 147 -9.92 19.36 -0.71
C PHE A 147 -9.64 18.11 0.13
N THR A 148 -10.64 17.21 0.25
CA THR A 148 -10.50 15.99 1.04
C THR A 148 -9.40 15.07 0.49
N HIS A 149 -9.34 14.89 -0.83
CA HIS A 149 -8.33 14.01 -1.44
C HIS A 149 -6.92 14.60 -1.38
N VAL A 150 -6.78 15.92 -1.60
CA VAL A 150 -5.48 16.62 -1.49
C VAL A 150 -4.97 16.56 -0.06
N LYS A 151 -5.82 16.77 0.95
CA LYS A 151 -5.44 16.66 2.36
C LYS A 151 -4.88 15.26 2.67
N ILE A 152 -5.57 14.20 2.25
CA ILE A 152 -5.10 12.81 2.47
C ILE A 152 -3.77 12.56 1.75
N LEU A 153 -3.57 13.10 0.55
CA LEU A 153 -2.32 13.00 -0.17
C LEU A 153 -1.19 13.77 0.52
N GLN A 154 -1.48 14.92 1.13
CA GLN A 154 -0.51 15.68 1.93
C GLN A 154 -0.13 14.92 3.21
N ASP A 155 -1.10 14.38 3.94
CA ASP A 155 -0.89 13.59 5.15
C ASP A 155 -0.05 12.33 4.86
N GLY A 156 -0.19 11.76 3.66
CA GLY A 156 0.63 10.66 3.16
C GLY A 156 1.96 11.09 2.51
N GLY A 157 2.33 12.37 2.54
CA GLY A 157 3.59 12.85 1.96
C GLY A 157 3.66 12.89 0.43
N TRP A 158 2.57 12.57 -0.29
CA TRP A 158 2.54 12.50 -1.75
C TRP A 158 2.43 13.86 -2.45
N VAL A 159 1.96 14.87 -1.73
CA VAL A 159 1.71 16.20 -2.25
C VAL A 159 2.15 17.22 -1.21
N ARG A 160 2.77 18.32 -1.65
CA ARG A 160 3.07 19.47 -0.82
C ARG A 160 2.41 20.73 -1.37
N ARG A 161 2.07 21.64 -0.46
CA ARG A 161 1.63 22.99 -0.83
C ARG A 161 2.85 23.83 -1.20
N ILE A 162 2.73 24.61 -2.28
CA ILE A 162 3.75 25.57 -2.71
C ILE A 162 3.12 26.97 -2.86
N GLY A 163 3.87 28.00 -2.46
CA GLY A 163 3.43 29.39 -2.56
C GLY A 163 2.25 29.76 -1.65
N ARG A 164 1.76 30.99 -1.81
CA ARG A 164 0.64 31.54 -1.03
C ARG A 164 -0.73 31.08 -1.53
N ASN A 165 -0.86 30.78 -2.82
CA ASN A 165 -2.11 30.47 -3.51
C ASN A 165 -2.30 28.95 -3.59
N ARG A 166 -2.55 28.25 -2.53
CA ARG A 166 -2.99 26.83 -2.50
C ARG A 166 -2.62 25.97 -3.74
N HIS A 167 -1.45 26.24 -4.35
CA HIS A 167 -0.88 25.36 -5.35
C HIS A 167 -0.28 24.15 -4.67
N PHE A 168 -0.39 22.99 -5.33
CA PHE A 168 0.15 21.74 -4.87
C PHE A 168 1.07 21.14 -5.92
N ALA A 169 2.08 20.47 -5.48
CA ALA A 169 3.00 19.71 -6.33
C ALA A 169 3.36 18.39 -5.67
N VAL A 170 3.73 17.41 -6.48
CA VAL A 170 4.36 16.18 -5.98
C VAL A 170 5.80 16.54 -5.63
N PRO A 171 6.24 16.33 -4.39
CA PRO A 171 7.65 16.50 -4.04
C PRO A 171 8.50 15.47 -4.79
N GLU A 172 9.77 15.77 -4.98
CA GLU A 172 10.76 14.75 -5.33
C GLU A 172 10.78 13.71 -4.21
N HIS A 173 10.17 12.58 -4.49
CA HIS A 173 10.05 11.51 -3.51
C HIS A 173 11.11 10.45 -3.84
N PRO A 174 11.85 9.92 -2.85
CA PRO A 174 12.87 8.89 -3.09
C PRO A 174 12.31 7.59 -3.68
N LEU A 175 10.98 7.48 -3.80
CA LEU A 175 10.26 6.36 -4.43
C LEU A 175 9.51 6.78 -5.72
N ALA A 176 9.73 8.01 -6.23
CA ALA A 176 9.13 8.50 -7.48
C ALA A 176 9.91 8.00 -8.70
#